data_4e9d0963bb3a5e12dd045ef0da9fe2b6
#
_entry.id   4e9d0963bb3a5e12dd045ef0da9fe2b6
#
_cell.length_a   1.000
_cell.length_b   1.000
_cell.length_c   1.000
_cell.angle_alpha   90.00
_cell.angle_beta   90.00
_cell.angle_gamma   90.00
#
_symmetry.space_group_name_H-M   'P 1'
#
loop_
_entity.id
_entity.type
_entity.pdbx_description
1 polymer ?
#
loop_
_entity_poly.entity_id
_entity_poly.type
_entity_poly.pdbx_seq_one_letter_code
_entity_poly.pdbx_strand_id
1 'polypeptide(L)'
;DTAIVLKQKVDAGEIVISENTHRLVEGIFDCQDLRVQSLKGITPPINAWRVRGERQTESRFDAQHGAGLTEFVGRGDEVELLLRRWERTKSGEGQVVLISGEPGIGKSRLTQHVRDRLANEPHTRLRYQCSPHHTNSALYPVVSQLSFGGGIAAEEAPSAKLDKLEALLTRGSADLQPISPLFADLLSIPYSGRYPALDLTPQVQKVRTLEALKDQLLGLASQQPVYMVFEDLHWID
;
A
#
# COMPACT_ATOMS: atom_id res chain seq x y z
N ASP A 1 -10.75 29.73 -16.61
CA ASP A 1 -10.72 28.56 -15.77
C ASP A 1 -9.51 27.68 -16.15
N THR A 2 -8.51 27.59 -15.27
CA THR A 2 -7.20 26.98 -15.53
C THR A 2 -7.33 25.52 -16.01
N ALA A 3 -8.31 24.78 -15.50
CA ALA A 3 -8.55 23.38 -15.84
C ALA A 3 -8.94 23.19 -17.32
N ILE A 4 -9.75 24.10 -17.87
CA ILE A 4 -10.21 24.01 -19.27
C ILE A 4 -9.04 24.26 -20.24
N VAL A 5 -8.11 25.12 -19.87
CA VAL A 5 -6.97 25.47 -20.73
C VAL A 5 -5.86 24.40 -20.65
N LEU A 6 -5.66 23.78 -19.49
CA LEU A 6 -4.77 22.61 -19.36
C LEU A 6 -5.23 21.43 -20.21
N LYS A 7 -6.56 21.20 -20.31
CA LYS A 7 -7.16 20.16 -21.15
C LYS A 7 -6.78 20.25 -22.65
N GLN A 8 -6.43 21.44 -23.15
CA GLN A 8 -6.08 21.63 -24.56
C GLN A 8 -4.66 21.18 -24.92
N LYS A 9 -3.81 20.87 -23.93
CA LYS A 9 -2.40 20.47 -24.11
C LYS A 9 -2.12 19.04 -23.65
N VAL A 10 -3.16 18.25 -23.44
CA VAL A 10 -3.06 16.92 -22.85
C VAL A 10 -3.58 15.91 -23.86
N ASP A 11 -2.82 14.83 -24.07
CA ASP A 11 -3.27 13.71 -24.89
C ASP A 11 -4.41 12.94 -24.20
N ALA A 12 -5.20 12.22 -25.00
CA ALA A 12 -6.33 11.47 -24.48
C ALA A 12 -5.83 10.44 -23.45
N GLY A 13 -6.37 10.48 -22.23
CA GLY A 13 -5.99 9.58 -21.14
C GLY A 13 -4.93 10.14 -20.17
N GLU A 14 -4.35 11.30 -20.46
CA GLU A 14 -3.41 11.95 -19.54
C GLU A 14 -4.10 12.87 -18.53
N ILE A 15 -3.54 12.98 -17.34
CA ILE A 15 -3.98 13.91 -16.30
C ILE A 15 -2.88 14.94 -16.08
N VAL A 16 -3.22 16.23 -16.30
CA VAL A 16 -2.32 17.35 -16.00
C VAL A 16 -2.95 18.25 -14.94
N ILE A 17 -2.15 18.59 -13.93
CA ILE A 17 -2.57 19.38 -12.77
C ILE A 17 -1.75 20.65 -12.63
N SER A 18 -2.30 21.66 -11.97
CA SER A 18 -1.61 22.91 -11.63
C SER A 18 -0.68 22.74 -10.44
N GLU A 19 0.25 23.68 -10.23
CA GLU A 19 1.12 23.76 -9.05
C GLU A 19 0.34 23.65 -7.73
N ASN A 20 -0.80 24.35 -7.61
CA ASN A 20 -1.61 24.31 -6.39
C ASN A 20 -2.18 22.90 -6.14
N THR A 21 -2.64 22.23 -7.20
CA THR A 21 -3.13 20.86 -7.09
C THR A 21 -1.97 19.89 -6.80
N HIS A 22 -0.81 20.12 -7.46
CA HIS A 22 0.38 19.30 -7.21
C HIS A 22 0.77 19.30 -5.72
N ARG A 23 0.81 20.46 -5.07
CA ARG A 23 1.11 20.58 -3.63
C ARG A 23 0.15 19.80 -2.74
N LEU A 24 -1.14 19.69 -3.14
CA LEU A 24 -2.15 18.94 -2.38
C LEU A 24 -2.01 17.42 -2.53
N VAL A 25 -1.43 16.97 -3.65
CA VAL A 25 -1.26 15.54 -3.97
C VAL A 25 0.20 15.10 -3.94
N GLU A 26 1.10 15.98 -3.57
CA GLU A 26 2.53 15.70 -3.43
C GLU A 26 2.74 14.56 -2.42
N GLY A 27 3.54 13.57 -2.82
CA GLY A 27 3.74 12.35 -2.02
C GLY A 27 2.72 11.24 -2.26
N ILE A 28 1.53 11.54 -2.82
CA ILE A 28 0.49 10.53 -3.13
C ILE A 28 0.63 10.04 -4.57
N PHE A 29 0.95 10.96 -5.49
CA PHE A 29 1.11 10.65 -6.91
C PHE A 29 2.52 10.90 -7.40
N ASP A 30 2.97 10.08 -8.35
CA ASP A 30 4.17 10.38 -9.12
C ASP A 30 3.81 11.39 -10.21
N CYS A 31 4.46 12.55 -10.14
CA CYS A 31 4.18 13.67 -11.02
C CYS A 31 5.43 14.10 -11.76
N GLN A 32 5.31 14.25 -13.09
CA GLN A 32 6.35 14.79 -13.95
C GLN A 32 6.17 16.29 -14.10
N ASP A 33 7.22 17.06 -13.79
CA ASP A 33 7.25 18.50 -14.04
C ASP A 33 7.26 18.79 -15.56
N LEU A 34 6.22 19.46 -16.05
CA LEU A 34 6.10 19.94 -17.42
C LEU A 34 6.64 21.38 -17.58
N ARG A 35 7.22 21.94 -16.50
CA ARG A 35 7.74 23.31 -16.42
C ARG A 35 6.65 24.38 -16.62
N VAL A 36 7.10 25.62 -16.73
CA VAL A 36 6.23 26.77 -16.92
C VAL A 36 5.52 26.69 -18.26
N GLN A 37 4.19 26.69 -18.24
CA GLN A 37 3.34 26.66 -19.42
C GLN A 37 2.70 28.03 -19.62
N SER A 38 2.93 28.60 -20.82
CA SER A 38 2.20 29.80 -21.26
C SER A 38 0.88 29.37 -21.86
N LEU A 39 -0.21 29.69 -21.21
CA LEU A 39 -1.57 29.29 -21.60
C LEU A 39 -2.34 30.53 -22.11
N LYS A 40 -3.04 30.38 -23.26
CA LYS A 40 -3.82 31.46 -23.85
C LYS A 40 -4.92 31.93 -22.89
N GLY A 41 -4.88 33.22 -22.50
CA GLY A 41 -5.87 33.81 -21.59
C GLY A 41 -5.57 33.65 -20.08
N ILE A 42 -4.39 33.14 -19.72
CA ILE A 42 -3.93 33.05 -18.34
C ILE A 42 -2.60 33.76 -18.16
N THR A 43 -2.59 34.73 -17.26
CA THR A 43 -1.41 35.52 -16.89
C THR A 43 -1.33 35.60 -15.36
N PRO A 44 -0.20 35.29 -14.71
CA PRO A 44 1.09 34.84 -15.25
C PRO A 44 1.09 33.40 -15.75
N PRO A 45 2.14 32.95 -16.46
CA PRO A 45 2.35 31.56 -16.83
C PRO A 45 2.32 30.67 -15.58
N ILE A 46 1.81 29.44 -15.72
CA ILE A 46 1.63 28.50 -14.59
C ILE A 46 2.54 27.29 -14.74
N ASN A 47 3.02 26.76 -13.62
CA ASN A 47 3.64 25.44 -13.57
C ASN A 47 2.57 24.37 -13.74
N ALA A 48 2.84 23.40 -14.58
CA ALA A 48 1.97 22.26 -14.85
C ALA A 48 2.70 20.96 -14.59
N TRP A 49 1.97 19.96 -14.09
CA TRP A 49 2.48 18.66 -13.70
C TRP A 49 1.64 17.56 -14.34
N ARG A 50 2.30 16.57 -14.95
CA ARG A 50 1.62 15.38 -15.48
C ARG A 50 1.60 14.30 -14.41
N VAL A 51 0.42 13.81 -14.06
CA VAL A 51 0.26 12.67 -13.15
C VAL A 51 0.59 11.39 -13.91
N ARG A 52 1.58 10.64 -13.43
CA ARG A 52 2.03 9.39 -14.00
C ARG A 52 1.34 8.18 -13.38
N GLY A 53 1.03 8.23 -12.10
CA GLY A 53 0.37 7.16 -11.35
C GLY A 53 0.38 7.44 -9.86
N GLU A 54 -0.26 6.57 -9.09
CA GLU A 54 -0.15 6.61 -7.64
C GLU A 54 1.26 6.20 -7.21
N ARG A 55 1.87 6.97 -6.30
CA ARG A 55 3.09 6.52 -5.64
C ARG A 55 2.75 5.35 -4.74
N GLN A 56 3.56 4.32 -4.84
CA GLN A 56 3.57 3.25 -3.84
C GLN A 56 4.21 3.80 -2.56
N THR A 57 3.46 4.59 -1.79
CA THR A 57 3.93 5.11 -0.50
C THR A 57 3.47 4.20 0.61
N GLU A 58 4.30 4.05 1.64
CA GLU A 58 3.94 3.25 2.81
C GLU A 58 2.68 3.75 3.52
N SER A 59 2.36 5.06 3.37
CA SER A 59 1.28 5.70 4.09
C SER A 59 0.84 6.99 3.43
N ARG A 60 -0.48 7.19 3.29
CA ARG A 60 -1.04 8.52 2.99
C ARG A 60 -0.65 9.53 4.07
N PHE A 61 -0.59 9.10 5.32
CA PHE A 61 -0.15 9.94 6.42
C PHE A 61 1.32 10.35 6.28
N ASP A 62 2.22 9.41 5.98
CA ASP A 62 3.64 9.69 5.72
C ASP A 62 3.82 10.58 4.50
N ALA A 63 3.05 10.34 3.42
CA ALA A 63 3.07 11.15 2.21
C ALA A 63 2.67 12.61 2.46
N GLN A 64 1.67 12.84 3.32
CA GLN A 64 1.14 14.18 3.61
C GLN A 64 1.97 14.97 4.62
N HIS A 65 2.71 14.31 5.51
CA HIS A 65 3.37 14.97 6.63
C HIS A 65 4.91 14.98 6.55
N GLY A 66 5.50 14.16 5.67
CA GLY A 66 6.95 14.16 5.40
C GLY A 66 7.83 14.23 6.67
N ALA A 67 8.95 14.95 6.58
CA ALA A 67 9.90 15.15 7.70
C ALA A 67 9.46 16.22 8.73
N GLY A 68 8.26 16.76 8.63
CA GLY A 68 7.76 17.90 9.43
C GLY A 68 6.78 17.54 10.55
N LEU A 69 6.80 16.30 11.05
CA LEU A 69 5.92 15.92 12.17
C LEU A 69 6.35 16.61 13.48
N THR A 70 5.39 17.26 14.12
CA THR A 70 5.57 17.79 15.48
C THR A 70 5.83 16.66 16.48
N GLU A 71 6.36 16.97 17.65
CA GLU A 71 6.53 16.01 18.73
C GLU A 71 5.18 15.33 19.08
N PHE A 72 5.23 14.04 19.39
CA PHE A 72 4.05 13.30 19.82
C PHE A 72 3.79 13.60 21.29
N VAL A 73 2.69 14.30 21.57
CA VAL A 73 2.32 14.72 22.92
C VAL A 73 1.00 14.07 23.35
N GLY A 74 0.97 13.63 24.59
CA GLY A 74 -0.20 12.96 25.17
C GLY A 74 -0.33 11.49 24.75
N ARG A 75 -1.44 10.85 25.18
CA ARG A 75 -1.77 9.44 24.87
C ARG A 75 -0.71 8.43 25.32
N GLY A 76 0.00 8.71 26.39
CA GLY A 76 0.98 7.79 26.96
C GLY A 76 0.37 6.43 27.30
N ASP A 77 -0.82 6.43 27.88
CA ASP A 77 -1.51 5.21 28.30
C ASP A 77 -1.88 4.32 27.10
N GLU A 78 -2.33 4.90 25.99
CA GLU A 78 -2.66 4.17 24.78
C GLU A 78 -1.38 3.58 24.13
N VAL A 79 -0.29 4.36 24.09
CA VAL A 79 1.00 3.87 23.61
C VAL A 79 1.50 2.71 24.46
N GLU A 80 1.49 2.85 25.77
CA GLU A 80 1.89 1.78 26.69
C GLU A 80 1.03 0.53 26.56
N LEU A 81 -0.29 0.69 26.38
CA LEU A 81 -1.19 -0.42 26.12
C LEU A 81 -0.78 -1.18 24.86
N LEU A 82 -0.53 -0.47 23.75
CA LEU A 82 -0.11 -1.06 22.47
C LEU A 82 1.24 -1.77 22.60
N LEU A 83 2.21 -1.17 23.30
CA LEU A 83 3.51 -1.79 23.54
C LEU A 83 3.41 -3.03 24.43
N ARG A 84 2.56 -3.02 25.47
CA ARG A 84 2.30 -4.24 26.29
C ARG A 84 1.67 -5.35 25.46
N ARG A 85 0.77 -5.02 24.51
CA ARG A 85 0.21 -6.02 23.58
C ARG A 85 1.28 -6.56 22.63
N TRP A 86 2.19 -5.69 22.20
CA TRP A 86 3.33 -6.10 21.38
C TRP A 86 4.23 -7.10 22.12
N GLU A 87 4.58 -6.84 23.39
CA GLU A 87 5.39 -7.76 24.19
C GLU A 87 4.75 -9.16 24.27
N ARG A 88 3.43 -9.24 24.43
CA ARG A 88 2.70 -10.54 24.41
C ARG A 88 2.78 -11.23 23.05
N THR A 89 2.83 -10.47 21.97
CA THR A 89 3.00 -11.04 20.63
C THR A 89 4.35 -11.75 20.49
N LYS A 90 5.40 -11.20 21.08
CA LYS A 90 6.74 -11.82 21.07
C LYS A 90 6.79 -13.17 21.81
N SER A 91 5.90 -13.39 22.75
CA SER A 91 5.74 -14.68 23.44
C SER A 91 4.81 -15.68 22.72
N GLY A 92 4.38 -15.36 21.50
CA GLY A 92 3.52 -16.22 20.68
C GLY A 92 2.02 -16.02 20.90
N GLU A 93 1.62 -15.04 21.71
CA GLU A 93 0.20 -14.70 21.92
C GLU A 93 -0.27 -13.68 20.87
N GLY A 94 -0.94 -14.12 19.82
CA GLY A 94 -1.52 -13.22 18.82
C GLY A 94 -2.44 -12.17 19.47
N GLN A 95 -2.27 -10.90 19.10
CA GLN A 95 -3.03 -9.79 19.64
C GLN A 95 -3.76 -9.04 18.52
N VAL A 96 -4.99 -8.63 18.79
CA VAL A 96 -5.77 -7.74 17.91
C VAL A 96 -6.16 -6.51 18.70
N VAL A 97 -5.91 -5.32 18.14
CA VAL A 97 -6.29 -4.04 18.73
C VAL A 97 -7.08 -3.23 17.71
N LEU A 98 -8.27 -2.81 18.07
CA LEU A 98 -9.08 -1.89 17.26
C LEU A 98 -8.91 -0.46 17.80
N ILE A 99 -8.46 0.46 16.93
CA ILE A 99 -8.38 1.88 17.20
C ILE A 99 -9.53 2.58 16.47
N SER A 100 -10.52 3.07 17.20
CA SER A 100 -11.66 3.78 16.66
C SER A 100 -11.72 5.22 17.19
N GLY A 101 -12.38 6.10 16.45
CA GLY A 101 -12.55 7.50 16.83
C GLY A 101 -12.82 8.39 15.61
N GLU A 102 -13.13 9.64 15.86
CA GLU A 102 -13.45 10.62 14.82
C GLU A 102 -12.29 10.90 13.86
N PRO A 103 -12.55 11.33 12.62
CA PRO A 103 -11.51 11.81 11.73
C PRO A 103 -10.67 12.92 12.38
N GLY A 104 -9.36 12.91 12.15
CA GLY A 104 -8.45 13.92 12.71
C GLY A 104 -8.05 13.73 14.18
N ILE A 105 -8.65 12.81 14.93
CA ILE A 105 -8.32 12.56 16.36
C ILE A 105 -6.89 12.04 16.60
N GLY A 106 -6.16 11.69 15.53
CA GLY A 106 -4.76 11.24 15.60
C GLY A 106 -4.55 9.73 15.63
N LYS A 107 -5.50 8.92 15.11
CA LYS A 107 -5.34 7.44 15.00
C LYS A 107 -4.07 7.04 14.24
N SER A 108 -3.89 7.58 13.03
CA SER A 108 -2.70 7.28 12.21
C SER A 108 -1.41 7.79 12.85
N ARG A 109 -1.46 8.90 13.60
CA ARG A 109 -0.33 9.41 14.36
C ARG A 109 0.08 8.48 15.50
N LEU A 110 -0.91 7.86 16.17
CA LEU A 110 -0.67 6.87 17.21
C LEU A 110 -0.02 5.61 16.65
N THR A 111 -0.54 5.06 15.55
CA THR A 111 0.05 3.89 14.89
C THR A 111 1.46 4.17 14.38
N GLN A 112 1.69 5.37 13.84
CA GLN A 112 3.01 5.84 13.42
C GLN A 112 3.97 5.88 14.62
N HIS A 113 3.57 6.48 15.75
CA HIS A 113 4.41 6.59 16.94
C HIS A 113 4.80 5.20 17.48
N VAL A 114 3.85 4.26 17.53
CA VAL A 114 4.15 2.87 17.92
C VAL A 114 5.14 2.22 16.95
N ARG A 115 4.95 2.40 15.64
CA ARG A 115 5.90 1.93 14.63
C ARG A 115 7.32 2.46 14.90
N ASP A 116 7.44 3.76 15.16
CA ASP A 116 8.74 4.39 15.40
C ASP A 116 9.40 3.84 16.68
N ARG A 117 8.61 3.51 17.70
CA ARG A 117 9.09 2.84 18.92
C ARG A 117 9.59 1.41 18.66
N LEU A 118 8.99 0.70 17.69
CA LEU A 118 9.38 -0.66 17.30
C LEU A 118 10.51 -0.70 16.26
N ALA A 119 10.96 0.42 15.73
CA ALA A 119 11.89 0.48 14.60
C ALA A 119 13.22 -0.27 14.83
N ASN A 120 13.67 -0.38 16.08
CA ASN A 120 14.91 -1.05 16.45
C ASN A 120 14.71 -2.52 16.89
N GLU A 121 13.49 -3.02 16.85
CA GLU A 121 13.18 -4.41 17.20
C GLU A 121 13.01 -5.25 15.92
N PRO A 122 13.53 -6.49 15.88
CA PRO A 122 13.30 -7.38 14.74
C PRO A 122 11.81 -7.71 14.61
N HIS A 123 11.19 -7.37 13.50
CA HIS A 123 9.80 -7.72 13.19
C HIS A 123 9.51 -7.61 11.70
N THR A 124 8.51 -8.34 11.24
CA THR A 124 7.93 -8.17 9.91
C THR A 124 6.81 -7.15 9.98
N ARG A 125 6.86 -6.14 9.12
CA ARG A 125 5.82 -5.14 9.03
C ARG A 125 4.95 -5.36 7.81
N LEU A 126 3.63 -5.43 8.02
CA LEU A 126 2.62 -5.51 6.98
C LEU A 126 1.61 -4.38 7.17
N ARG A 127 1.33 -3.65 6.09
CA ARG A 127 0.39 -2.55 6.13
C ARG A 127 -0.61 -2.65 5.00
N TYR A 128 -1.87 -2.54 5.34
CA TYR A 128 -3.01 -2.63 4.45
C TYR A 128 -3.79 -1.33 4.50
N GLN A 129 -3.88 -0.64 3.35
CA GLN A 129 -4.63 0.60 3.22
C GLN A 129 -5.94 0.34 2.50
N CYS A 130 -7.07 0.47 3.20
CA CYS A 130 -8.38 0.45 2.56
C CYS A 130 -8.68 1.81 1.88
N SER A 131 -9.46 1.80 0.81
CA SER A 131 -9.72 3.00 0.00
C SER A 131 -11.17 3.03 -0.49
N PRO A 132 -11.83 4.22 -0.45
CA PRO A 132 -13.18 4.37 -0.97
C PRO A 132 -13.30 4.11 -2.47
N HIS A 133 -12.17 4.19 -3.20
CA HIS A 133 -12.15 3.99 -4.65
C HIS A 133 -12.08 2.51 -5.05
N HIS A 134 -11.82 1.60 -4.11
CA HIS A 134 -11.57 0.17 -4.34
C HIS A 134 -12.47 -0.75 -3.52
N THR A 135 -13.60 -0.24 -3.02
CA THR A 135 -14.59 -1.03 -2.26
C THR A 135 -15.22 -2.17 -3.06
N ASN A 136 -15.14 -2.12 -4.39
CA ASN A 136 -15.61 -3.19 -5.29
C ASN A 136 -14.48 -4.08 -5.82
N SER A 137 -13.26 -3.93 -5.32
CA SER A 137 -12.09 -4.68 -5.76
C SER A 137 -11.64 -5.62 -4.65
N ALA A 138 -12.08 -6.88 -4.72
CA ALA A 138 -11.80 -7.87 -3.69
C ALA A 138 -10.30 -7.97 -3.38
N LEU A 139 -9.97 -7.95 -2.09
CA LEU A 139 -8.59 -8.03 -1.58
C LEU A 139 -7.66 -6.91 -2.07
N TYR A 140 -8.19 -5.76 -2.50
CA TYR A 140 -7.35 -4.65 -2.98
C TYR A 140 -6.24 -4.24 -2.00
N PRO A 141 -6.48 -4.10 -0.67
CA PRO A 141 -5.41 -3.79 0.29
C PRO A 141 -4.29 -4.84 0.30
N VAL A 142 -4.64 -6.11 0.09
CA VAL A 142 -3.67 -7.21 0.02
C VAL A 142 -2.87 -7.15 -1.27
N VAL A 143 -3.52 -6.94 -2.42
CA VAL A 143 -2.87 -6.76 -3.72
C VAL A 143 -1.89 -5.59 -3.67
N SER A 144 -2.31 -4.46 -3.12
CA SER A 144 -1.47 -3.27 -2.97
C SER A 144 -0.25 -3.54 -2.08
N GLN A 145 -0.45 -4.21 -0.94
CA GLN A 145 0.62 -4.54 -0.02
C GLN A 145 1.63 -5.54 -0.63
N LEU A 146 1.16 -6.56 -1.33
CA LEU A 146 2.03 -7.53 -2.02
C LEU A 146 2.86 -6.85 -3.12
N SER A 147 2.25 -5.98 -3.91
CA SER A 147 2.94 -5.23 -4.96
C SER A 147 4.01 -4.31 -4.36
N PHE A 148 3.68 -3.59 -3.29
CA PHE A 148 4.61 -2.74 -2.56
C PHE A 148 5.76 -3.55 -1.92
N GLY A 149 5.42 -4.59 -1.14
CA GLY A 149 6.39 -5.42 -0.43
C GLY A 149 7.32 -6.20 -1.34
N GLY A 150 6.87 -6.54 -2.56
CA GLY A 150 7.66 -7.15 -3.61
C GLY A 150 8.40 -6.16 -4.51
N GLY A 151 8.12 -4.85 -4.41
CA GLY A 151 8.64 -3.84 -5.34
C GLY A 151 8.20 -4.09 -6.78
N ILE A 152 6.97 -4.61 -6.98
CA ILE A 152 6.42 -4.99 -8.29
C ILE A 152 5.77 -3.75 -8.92
N ALA A 153 6.39 -3.21 -9.96
CA ALA A 153 5.86 -2.05 -10.69
C ALA A 153 4.94 -2.47 -11.85
N ALA A 154 3.95 -1.60 -12.18
CA ALA A 154 2.96 -1.90 -13.21
C ALA A 154 3.58 -2.11 -14.59
N GLU A 155 4.61 -1.33 -14.93
CA GLU A 155 5.27 -1.30 -16.25
C GLU A 155 6.27 -2.46 -16.49
N GLU A 156 6.55 -3.27 -15.47
CA GLU A 156 7.56 -4.33 -15.57
C GLU A 156 7.09 -5.51 -16.42
N ALA A 157 8.04 -6.19 -17.06
CA ALA A 157 7.77 -7.42 -17.78
C ALA A 157 7.22 -8.52 -16.84
N PRO A 158 6.28 -9.36 -17.30
CA PRO A 158 5.68 -10.41 -16.48
C PRO A 158 6.71 -11.32 -15.79
N SER A 159 7.79 -11.68 -16.46
CA SER A 159 8.86 -12.50 -15.88
C SER A 159 9.52 -11.84 -14.67
N ALA A 160 9.84 -10.55 -14.78
CA ALA A 160 10.43 -9.79 -13.67
C ALA A 160 9.48 -9.64 -12.49
N LYS A 161 8.18 -9.44 -12.76
CA LYS A 161 7.14 -9.43 -11.72
C LYS A 161 7.06 -10.77 -10.99
N LEU A 162 7.14 -11.90 -11.73
CA LEU A 162 7.12 -13.24 -11.14
C LEU A 162 8.37 -13.49 -10.29
N ASP A 163 9.56 -13.10 -10.75
CA ASP A 163 10.80 -13.23 -9.96
C ASP A 163 10.68 -12.49 -8.62
N LYS A 164 10.14 -11.28 -8.65
CA LYS A 164 9.92 -10.46 -7.45
C LYS A 164 8.86 -11.05 -6.53
N LEU A 165 7.77 -11.55 -7.09
CA LEU A 165 6.72 -12.23 -6.34
C LEU A 165 7.26 -13.47 -5.63
N GLU A 166 8.00 -14.33 -6.32
CA GLU A 166 8.61 -15.51 -5.73
C GLU A 166 9.61 -15.17 -4.63
N ALA A 167 10.45 -14.15 -4.86
CA ALA A 167 11.37 -13.65 -3.83
C ALA A 167 10.62 -13.11 -2.59
N LEU A 168 9.44 -12.53 -2.77
CA LEU A 168 8.58 -12.12 -1.66
C LEU A 168 8.00 -13.34 -0.92
N LEU A 169 7.48 -14.32 -1.65
CA LEU A 169 6.82 -15.50 -1.08
C LEU A 169 7.78 -16.43 -0.34
N THR A 170 9.04 -16.54 -0.77
CA THR A 170 10.08 -17.34 -0.07
C THR A 170 10.33 -16.89 1.36
N ARG A 171 9.95 -15.66 1.71
CA ARG A 171 10.07 -15.16 3.09
C ARG A 171 9.13 -15.86 4.07
N GLY A 172 8.01 -16.42 3.61
CA GLY A 172 7.02 -17.07 4.46
C GLY A 172 6.69 -18.51 4.06
N SER A 173 7.13 -18.97 2.88
CA SER A 173 6.80 -20.30 2.35
C SER A 173 8.02 -20.97 1.76
N ALA A 174 8.23 -22.24 2.10
CA ALA A 174 9.32 -23.04 1.54
C ALA A 174 8.96 -23.64 0.16
N ASP A 175 7.69 -23.97 -0.06
CA ASP A 175 7.19 -24.51 -1.34
C ASP A 175 6.34 -23.49 -2.06
N LEU A 176 6.88 -22.98 -3.16
CA LEU A 176 6.24 -21.95 -3.97
C LEU A 176 5.34 -22.52 -5.08
N GLN A 177 5.52 -23.77 -5.46
CA GLN A 177 4.83 -24.37 -6.61
C GLN A 177 3.29 -24.29 -6.51
N PRO A 178 2.65 -24.65 -5.38
CA PRO A 178 1.20 -24.60 -5.27
C PRO A 178 0.64 -23.20 -5.05
N ILE A 179 1.44 -22.23 -4.58
CA ILE A 179 0.95 -20.92 -4.17
C ILE A 179 1.25 -19.81 -5.18
N SER A 180 2.40 -19.86 -5.91
CA SER A 180 2.76 -18.81 -6.85
C SER A 180 1.72 -18.53 -7.94
N PRO A 181 1.05 -19.53 -8.56
CA PRO A 181 -0.01 -19.26 -9.51
C PRO A 181 -1.21 -18.51 -8.90
N LEU A 182 -1.58 -18.83 -7.64
CA LEU A 182 -2.67 -18.16 -6.94
C LEU A 182 -2.36 -16.68 -6.68
N PHE A 183 -1.14 -16.39 -6.24
CA PHE A 183 -0.69 -15.01 -6.02
C PHE A 183 -0.47 -14.26 -7.33
N ALA A 184 0.00 -14.92 -8.38
CA ALA A 184 0.14 -14.32 -9.71
C ALA A 184 -1.23 -13.92 -10.28
N ASP A 185 -2.24 -14.79 -10.19
CA ASP A 185 -3.62 -14.46 -10.57
C ASP A 185 -4.18 -13.30 -9.74
N LEU A 186 -3.98 -13.32 -8.42
CA LEU A 186 -4.41 -12.25 -7.53
C LEU A 186 -3.81 -10.89 -7.94
N LEU A 187 -2.56 -10.88 -8.38
CA LEU A 187 -1.83 -9.69 -8.85
C LEU A 187 -2.02 -9.43 -10.36
N SER A 188 -2.83 -10.23 -11.05
CA SER A 188 -3.03 -10.17 -12.51
C SER A 188 -1.69 -10.23 -13.29
N ILE A 189 -0.75 -11.04 -12.82
CA ILE A 189 0.55 -11.27 -13.48
C ILE A 189 0.43 -12.50 -14.39
N PRO A 190 0.64 -12.38 -15.71
CA PRO A 190 0.71 -13.54 -16.60
C PRO A 190 1.85 -14.48 -16.22
N TYR A 191 1.56 -15.77 -16.04
CA TYR A 191 2.54 -16.78 -15.62
C TYR A 191 2.63 -18.00 -16.54
N SER A 192 1.98 -17.93 -17.72
CA SER A 192 2.06 -18.98 -18.74
C SER A 192 3.51 -19.28 -19.13
N GLY A 193 3.86 -20.57 -19.15
CA GLY A 193 5.23 -21.01 -19.41
C GLY A 193 6.12 -21.17 -18.17
N ARG A 194 5.73 -20.65 -17.00
CA ARG A 194 6.45 -20.84 -15.74
C ARG A 194 5.70 -21.76 -14.78
N TYR A 195 4.39 -21.62 -14.73
CA TYR A 195 3.48 -22.46 -13.93
C TYR A 195 2.35 -23.01 -14.80
N PRO A 196 1.80 -24.18 -14.45
CA PRO A 196 0.60 -24.66 -15.12
C PRO A 196 -0.59 -23.75 -14.82
N ALA A 197 -1.54 -23.66 -15.75
CA ALA A 197 -2.78 -22.94 -15.51
C ALA A 197 -3.54 -23.56 -14.32
N LEU A 198 -4.17 -22.72 -13.52
CA LEU A 198 -5.04 -23.17 -12.43
C LEU A 198 -6.34 -23.73 -13.04
N ASP A 199 -6.52 -25.06 -12.97
CA ASP A 199 -7.77 -25.70 -13.35
C ASP A 199 -8.70 -25.79 -12.11
N LEU A 200 -9.19 -24.60 -11.70
CA LEU A 200 -10.01 -24.42 -10.50
C LEU A 200 -11.27 -23.63 -10.83
N THR A 201 -12.38 -23.97 -10.19
CA THR A 201 -13.54 -23.08 -10.21
C THR A 201 -13.24 -21.79 -9.43
N PRO A 202 -13.87 -20.65 -9.77
CA PRO A 202 -13.62 -19.37 -9.07
C PRO A 202 -13.79 -19.46 -7.55
N GLN A 203 -14.76 -20.26 -7.09
CA GLN A 203 -15.01 -20.48 -5.66
C GLN A 203 -13.85 -21.21 -4.97
N VAL A 204 -13.34 -22.27 -5.60
CA VAL A 204 -12.20 -23.05 -5.06
C VAL A 204 -10.93 -22.21 -5.09
N GLN A 205 -10.71 -21.45 -6.17
CA GLN A 205 -9.58 -20.54 -6.28
C GLN A 205 -9.58 -19.50 -5.16
N LYS A 206 -10.75 -18.86 -4.89
CA LYS A 206 -10.89 -17.91 -3.77
C LYS A 206 -10.48 -18.53 -2.44
N VAL A 207 -11.00 -19.73 -2.12
CA VAL A 207 -10.67 -20.42 -0.87
C VAL A 207 -9.17 -20.70 -0.78
N ARG A 208 -8.58 -21.28 -1.83
CA ARG A 208 -7.13 -21.58 -1.85
C ARG A 208 -6.26 -20.34 -1.76
N THR A 209 -6.68 -19.24 -2.40
CA THR A 209 -5.95 -17.95 -2.29
C THR A 209 -5.96 -17.44 -0.85
N LEU A 210 -7.10 -17.51 -0.15
CA LEU A 210 -7.18 -17.09 1.26
C LEU A 210 -6.37 -18.02 2.17
N GLU A 211 -6.37 -19.33 1.92
CA GLU A 211 -5.51 -20.28 2.64
C GLU A 211 -4.04 -19.98 2.41
N ALA A 212 -3.63 -19.75 1.17
CA ALA A 212 -2.24 -19.41 0.84
C ALA A 212 -1.79 -18.08 1.49
N LEU A 213 -2.65 -17.06 1.52
CA LEU A 213 -2.39 -15.80 2.23
C LEU A 213 -2.22 -16.00 3.73
N LYS A 214 -3.09 -16.82 4.35
CA LYS A 214 -2.99 -17.19 5.78
C LYS A 214 -1.68 -17.93 6.05
N ASP A 215 -1.34 -18.92 5.24
CA ASP A 215 -0.15 -19.76 5.44
C ASP A 215 1.14 -18.96 5.23
N GLN A 216 1.15 -18.03 4.25
CA GLN A 216 2.24 -17.06 4.07
C GLN A 216 2.42 -16.18 5.32
N LEU A 217 1.34 -15.68 5.90
CA LEU A 217 1.38 -14.89 7.13
C LEU A 217 1.92 -15.71 8.31
N LEU A 218 1.44 -16.94 8.49
CA LEU A 218 1.92 -17.84 9.54
C LEU A 218 3.40 -18.19 9.37
N GLY A 219 3.85 -18.38 8.12
CA GLY A 219 5.26 -18.60 7.81
C GLY A 219 6.14 -17.40 8.18
N LEU A 220 5.68 -16.18 7.90
CA LEU A 220 6.37 -14.97 8.36
C LEU A 220 6.40 -14.88 9.89
N ALA A 221 5.27 -15.13 10.54
CA ALA A 221 5.14 -15.09 12.00
C ALA A 221 5.97 -16.14 12.73
N SER A 222 6.30 -17.25 12.07
CA SER A 222 7.19 -18.27 12.63
C SER A 222 8.66 -17.86 12.69
N GLN A 223 9.07 -16.86 11.90
CA GLN A 223 10.44 -16.38 11.85
C GLN A 223 10.68 -15.21 12.81
N GLN A 224 9.73 -14.31 12.89
CA GLN A 224 9.79 -13.14 13.77
C GLN A 224 8.38 -12.56 13.99
N PRO A 225 8.15 -11.77 15.05
CA PRO A 225 6.86 -11.13 15.29
C PRO A 225 6.38 -10.32 14.09
N VAL A 226 5.08 -10.35 13.81
CA VAL A 226 4.47 -9.60 12.72
C VAL A 226 3.67 -8.44 13.28
N TYR A 227 4.03 -7.22 12.87
CA TYR A 227 3.26 -6.00 13.12
C TYR A 227 2.40 -5.67 11.90
N MET A 228 1.11 -5.97 12.01
CA MET A 228 0.13 -5.80 10.92
C MET A 228 -0.80 -4.64 11.23
N VAL A 229 -0.96 -3.72 10.28
CA VAL A 229 -1.84 -2.55 10.41
C VAL A 229 -2.81 -2.50 9.25
N PHE A 230 -4.11 -2.43 9.55
CA PHE A 230 -5.14 -2.10 8.58
C PHE A 230 -5.61 -0.67 8.85
N GLU A 231 -5.50 0.20 7.85
CA GLU A 231 -5.97 1.57 7.94
C GLU A 231 -7.25 1.77 7.14
N ASP A 232 -8.06 2.71 7.63
CA ASP A 232 -9.34 3.07 7.01
C ASP A 232 -10.28 1.88 6.79
N LEU A 233 -10.38 1.00 7.79
CA LEU A 233 -11.10 -0.28 7.77
C LEU A 233 -12.58 -0.15 7.40
N HIS A 234 -13.17 1.04 7.55
CA HIS A 234 -14.54 1.34 7.13
C HIS A 234 -14.73 1.34 5.59
N TRP A 235 -13.64 1.25 4.81
CA TRP A 235 -13.65 1.07 3.35
C TRP A 235 -13.27 -0.36 2.91
N ILE A 236 -13.24 -1.33 3.85
CA ILE A 236 -12.94 -2.72 3.49
C ILE A 236 -14.06 -3.30 2.63
N ASP A 237 -13.70 -4.10 1.60
CA ASP A 237 -14.61 -4.86 0.73
C ASP A 237 -15.20 -6.10 1.40
#